data_3eb903292fbcccc3cb54bf47a79e202e
#
_entry.id   3eb903292fbcccc3cb54bf47a79e202e
#
_cell.length_a   1.000
_cell.length_b   1.000
_cell.length_c   1.000
_cell.angle_alpha   90.00
_cell.angle_beta   90.00
_cell.angle_gamma   90.00
#
_symmetry.space_group_name_H-M   'P 1'
#
loop_
_entity.id
_entity.type
_entity.pdbx_description
1 polymer ?
#
loop_
_entity_poly.entity_id
_entity_poly.type
_entity_poly.pdbx_seq_one_letter_code
_entity_poly.pdbx_strand_id
1 'polypeptide(L)'
;MKKIYLYLTILFALLVTLSGCNNEWEDELYTRMVSLKAPINREDVSVIYLRYKPDNEKVTFKLPVVVSGSQTNDRDYKVRIGVDNDTLNYLNFDRYAERSDLYYRQLSEEFYELPSQTCHIPAGSDVAHFNIDFNFSGLDLVEKWVLPLTIMPDPSYTLNTYKGRQKALLWVMPFNDYSGVYNAGSMYVYFGENTTKYMTASTRETRVVDEN
;
A
#
# COMPACT_ATOMS: atom_id res chain seq x y z
N MET A 1 -44.70 -33.69 42.75
CA MET A 1 -44.10 -32.39 43.14
C MET A 1 -42.59 -32.39 43.01
N LYS A 2 -41.81 -33.36 43.59
CA LYS A 2 -40.34 -33.35 43.55
C LYS A 2 -39.74 -33.30 42.13
N LYS A 3 -40.36 -33.93 41.13
CA LYS A 3 -39.87 -33.93 39.73
C LYS A 3 -40.02 -32.55 39.04
N ILE A 4 -41.07 -31.81 39.40
CA ILE A 4 -41.30 -30.46 38.86
C ILE A 4 -40.25 -29.48 39.35
N TYR A 5 -39.87 -29.55 40.62
CA TYR A 5 -38.78 -28.72 41.16
C TYR A 5 -37.42 -29.04 40.49
N LEU A 6 -37.16 -30.29 40.20
CA LEU A 6 -35.94 -30.73 39.52
C LEU A 6 -35.87 -30.12 38.10
N TYR A 7 -36.96 -30.16 37.35
CA TYR A 7 -37.01 -29.54 36.01
C TYR A 7 -36.88 -28.03 36.05
N LEU A 8 -37.50 -27.37 37.04
CA LEU A 8 -37.37 -25.94 37.23
C LEU A 8 -35.95 -25.49 37.62
N THR A 9 -35.25 -26.26 38.44
CA THR A 9 -33.85 -25.96 38.79
C THR A 9 -32.89 -26.19 37.61
N ILE A 10 -33.11 -27.23 36.80
CA ILE A 10 -32.34 -27.47 35.59
C ILE A 10 -32.59 -26.35 34.56
N LEU A 11 -33.85 -25.97 34.36
CA LEU A 11 -34.19 -24.88 33.42
C LEU A 11 -33.57 -23.53 33.87
N PHE A 12 -33.61 -23.24 35.19
CA PHE A 12 -32.99 -22.03 35.74
C PHE A 12 -31.46 -22.05 35.59
N ALA A 13 -30.83 -23.19 35.87
CA ALA A 13 -29.39 -23.33 35.66
C ALA A 13 -29.01 -23.17 34.19
N LEU A 14 -29.82 -23.66 33.25
CA LEU A 14 -29.60 -23.50 31.81
C LEU A 14 -29.75 -22.03 31.36
N LEU A 15 -30.73 -21.30 31.96
CA LEU A 15 -30.91 -19.86 31.67
C LEU A 15 -29.74 -19.01 32.17
N VAL A 16 -29.15 -19.36 33.32
CA VAL A 16 -28.01 -18.62 33.88
C VAL A 16 -26.73 -18.85 33.06
N THR A 17 -26.57 -20.06 32.46
CA THR A 17 -25.41 -20.33 31.59
C THR A 17 -25.50 -19.65 30.23
N LEU A 18 -26.69 -19.26 29.75
CA LEU A 18 -26.89 -18.54 28.50
C LEU A 18 -26.67 -17.02 28.62
N SER A 19 -26.60 -16.47 29.83
CA SER A 19 -26.34 -15.03 30.04
C SER A 19 -24.85 -14.66 30.09
N GLY A 20 -23.95 -15.61 29.79
CA GLY A 20 -22.51 -15.41 29.82
C GLY A 20 -21.92 -14.85 28.52
N CYS A 21 -22.70 -14.29 27.58
CA CYS A 21 -22.15 -13.48 26.53
C CYS A 21 -21.71 -12.13 27.11
N ASN A 22 -20.44 -12.04 27.47
CA ASN A 22 -19.79 -10.76 27.62
C ASN A 22 -19.91 -10.02 26.27
N ASN A 23 -20.39 -8.78 26.30
CA ASN A 23 -20.43 -7.90 25.16
C ASN A 23 -19.00 -7.40 24.80
N GLU A 24 -18.03 -8.30 24.75
CA GLU A 24 -16.62 -7.99 24.42
C GLU A 24 -16.47 -7.32 23.05
N TRP A 25 -17.54 -7.36 22.26
CA TRP A 25 -17.58 -6.76 20.91
C TRP A 25 -18.14 -5.32 20.90
N GLU A 26 -18.63 -4.81 22.04
CA GLU A 26 -19.23 -3.46 22.12
C GLU A 26 -18.21 -2.38 22.47
N ASP A 27 -17.10 -2.75 23.12
CA ASP A 27 -16.07 -1.82 23.54
C ASP A 27 -14.87 -1.83 22.56
N GLU A 28 -14.25 -0.65 22.38
CA GLU A 28 -12.99 -0.54 21.66
C GLU A 28 -11.85 -1.15 22.46
N LEU A 29 -11.34 -2.29 22.02
CA LEU A 29 -10.30 -3.05 22.71
C LEU A 29 -8.88 -2.57 22.39
N TYR A 30 -8.69 -1.87 21.27
CA TYR A 30 -7.37 -1.47 20.78
C TYR A 30 -7.32 0.04 20.53
N THR A 31 -6.13 0.61 20.72
CA THR A 31 -5.90 2.00 20.35
C THR A 31 -6.13 2.17 18.85
N ARG A 32 -7.02 3.09 18.48
CA ARG A 32 -7.25 3.44 17.07
C ARG A 32 -6.02 4.14 16.51
N MET A 33 -5.50 3.61 15.41
CA MET A 33 -4.31 4.12 14.76
C MET A 33 -4.55 4.32 13.27
N VAL A 34 -3.97 5.38 12.71
CA VAL A 34 -4.06 5.69 11.29
C VAL A 34 -2.86 5.10 10.55
N SER A 35 -3.14 4.48 9.39
CA SER A 35 -2.16 3.80 8.55
C SER A 35 -2.36 4.12 7.08
N LEU A 36 -1.30 4.10 6.28
CA LEU A 36 -1.35 3.97 4.83
C LEU A 36 -1.37 2.49 4.47
N LYS A 37 -2.31 2.08 3.63
CA LYS A 37 -2.39 0.68 3.18
C LYS A 37 -1.79 0.54 1.79
N ALA A 38 -0.47 0.65 1.73
CA ALA A 38 0.30 0.35 0.54
C ALA A 38 0.88 -1.07 0.65
N PRO A 39 0.76 -1.93 -0.39
CA PRO A 39 1.34 -3.28 -0.37
C PRO A 39 2.86 -3.16 -0.39
N ILE A 40 3.52 -3.68 0.65
CA ILE A 40 4.99 -3.69 0.74
C ILE A 40 5.51 -4.98 0.11
N ASN A 41 6.42 -4.87 -0.85
CA ASN A 41 7.13 -5.99 -1.43
C ASN A 41 8.38 -6.36 -0.62
N ARG A 42 9.19 -7.30 -1.13
CA ARG A 42 10.45 -7.72 -0.49
C ARG A 42 11.53 -6.62 -0.49
N GLU A 43 11.30 -5.56 -1.23
CA GLU A 43 12.23 -4.43 -1.37
C GLU A 43 11.81 -3.21 -0.54
N ASP A 44 10.87 -3.38 0.40
CA ASP A 44 10.30 -2.36 1.28
C ASP A 44 9.68 -1.17 0.53
N VAL A 45 9.37 -1.35 -0.75
CA VAL A 45 8.63 -0.42 -1.58
C VAL A 45 7.28 -1.03 -1.99
N SER A 46 6.33 -0.18 -2.30
CA SER A 46 5.02 -0.57 -2.80
C SER A 46 4.94 -0.35 -4.30
N VAL A 47 5.06 -1.42 -5.08
CA VAL A 47 4.92 -1.30 -6.53
C VAL A 47 3.46 -0.99 -6.86
N ILE A 48 3.24 0.13 -7.56
CA ILE A 48 1.93 0.53 -8.08
C ILE A 48 1.97 0.51 -9.61
N TYR A 49 1.08 -0.27 -10.19
CA TYR A 49 0.94 -0.36 -11.64
C TYR A 49 -0.10 0.64 -12.11
N LEU A 50 0.31 1.58 -12.96
CA LEU A 50 -0.53 2.63 -13.49
C LEU A 50 -0.57 2.55 -15.01
N ARG A 51 -1.79 2.57 -15.58
CA ARG A 51 -1.92 2.50 -17.03
C ARG A 51 -1.28 3.75 -17.65
N TYR A 52 -0.29 3.54 -18.50
CA TYR A 52 0.31 4.62 -19.27
C TYR A 52 -0.74 5.27 -20.17
N LYS A 53 -0.83 6.57 -20.12
CA LYS A 53 -1.70 7.37 -20.96
C LYS A 53 -0.87 8.41 -21.68
N PRO A 54 -0.91 8.44 -23.03
CA PRO A 54 -0.23 9.46 -23.82
C PRO A 54 -0.91 10.83 -23.64
N ASP A 55 -0.36 11.85 -24.28
CA ASP A 55 -0.97 13.17 -24.43
C ASP A 55 -1.24 13.94 -23.12
N ASN A 56 -0.36 13.79 -22.11
CA ASN A 56 -0.50 14.45 -20.81
C ASN A 56 -1.77 14.07 -20.01
N GLU A 57 -2.42 12.97 -20.35
CA GLU A 57 -3.55 12.52 -19.55
C GLU A 57 -3.10 12.04 -18.16
N LYS A 58 -3.76 12.56 -17.12
CA LYS A 58 -3.51 12.16 -15.74
C LYS A 58 -4.10 10.79 -15.43
N VAL A 59 -3.40 10.04 -14.58
CA VAL A 59 -3.85 8.77 -14.02
C VAL A 59 -3.94 8.88 -12.52
N THR A 60 -5.14 8.70 -11.97
CA THR A 60 -5.37 8.78 -10.53
C THR A 60 -5.12 7.43 -9.85
N PHE A 61 -4.21 7.42 -8.87
CA PHE A 61 -4.05 6.34 -7.92
C PHE A 61 -4.79 6.68 -6.61
N LYS A 62 -5.50 5.70 -6.07
CA LYS A 62 -6.27 5.84 -4.83
C LYS A 62 -5.55 5.08 -3.71
N LEU A 63 -4.75 5.79 -2.92
CA LEU A 63 -4.05 5.22 -1.77
C LEU A 63 -5.03 5.06 -0.59
N PRO A 64 -5.29 3.83 -0.11
CA PRO A 64 -6.17 3.66 1.04
C PRO A 64 -5.50 4.16 2.33
N VAL A 65 -6.25 4.96 3.09
CA VAL A 65 -5.92 5.41 4.44
C VAL A 65 -6.91 4.75 5.39
N VAL A 66 -6.40 4.07 6.41
CA VAL A 66 -7.19 3.18 7.26
C VAL A 66 -7.06 3.61 8.72
N VAL A 67 -8.18 3.62 9.42
CA VAL A 67 -8.24 3.68 10.88
C VAL A 67 -8.41 2.25 11.39
N SER A 68 -7.44 1.76 12.17
CA SER A 68 -7.53 0.45 12.82
C SER A 68 -8.19 0.54 14.18
N GLY A 69 -8.95 -0.48 14.55
CA GLY A 69 -9.62 -0.62 15.83
C GLY A 69 -10.38 -1.94 15.88
N SER A 70 -11.01 -2.28 17.00
CA SER A 70 -11.92 -3.41 17.14
C SER A 70 -13.35 -3.04 16.76
N GLN A 71 -13.68 -1.77 16.82
CA GLN A 71 -14.98 -1.19 16.49
C GLN A 71 -14.88 -0.28 15.27
N THR A 72 -15.99 -0.13 14.57
CA THR A 72 -16.12 0.86 13.50
C THR A 72 -15.82 2.26 14.02
N ASN A 73 -15.17 3.05 13.23
CA ASN A 73 -14.81 4.42 13.53
C ASN A 73 -16.04 5.26 13.90
N ASP A 74 -16.02 5.91 15.07
CA ASP A 74 -17.12 6.71 15.64
C ASP A 74 -16.96 8.22 15.43
N ARG A 75 -15.85 8.68 14.84
CA ARG A 75 -15.54 10.10 14.64
C ARG A 75 -14.89 10.39 13.30
N ASP A 76 -14.91 11.65 12.90
CA ASP A 76 -14.23 12.12 11.70
C ASP A 76 -12.71 12.24 11.94
N TYR A 77 -11.93 11.75 10.99
CA TYR A 77 -10.49 11.98 10.94
C TYR A 77 -10.12 12.82 9.72
N LYS A 78 -9.26 13.82 9.93
CA LYS A 78 -8.62 14.61 8.88
C LYS A 78 -7.14 14.31 8.90
N VAL A 79 -6.74 13.29 8.13
CA VAL A 79 -5.38 12.76 8.11
C VAL A 79 -4.54 13.56 7.14
N ARG A 80 -3.49 14.21 7.62
CA ARG A 80 -2.55 14.97 6.78
C ARG A 80 -1.47 14.04 6.23
N ILE A 81 -1.23 14.13 4.92
CA ILE A 81 -0.24 13.33 4.20
C ILE A 81 0.74 14.27 3.52
N GLY A 82 2.02 13.97 3.62
CA GLY A 82 3.10 14.73 3.02
C GLY A 82 4.18 13.84 2.43
N VAL A 83 5.12 14.45 1.73
CA VAL A 83 6.29 13.77 1.13
C VAL A 83 7.36 13.57 2.21
N ASP A 84 8.01 12.40 2.21
CA ASP A 84 9.05 12.00 3.17
C ASP A 84 10.31 11.49 2.45
N ASN A 85 11.14 12.42 2.03
CA ASN A 85 12.36 12.11 1.30
C ASN A 85 13.40 11.38 2.15
N ASP A 86 13.41 11.64 3.46
CA ASP A 86 14.38 11.04 4.38
C ASP A 86 14.24 9.51 4.44
N THR A 87 13.00 9.02 4.39
CA THR A 87 12.74 7.58 4.37
C THR A 87 13.27 6.92 3.09
N LEU A 88 13.12 7.56 1.93
CA LEU A 88 13.65 7.04 0.66
C LEU A 88 15.18 7.05 0.66
N ASN A 89 15.80 8.13 1.14
CA ASN A 89 17.25 8.25 1.24
C ASN A 89 17.83 7.19 2.17
N TYR A 90 17.19 6.96 3.32
CA TYR A 90 17.58 5.91 4.25
C TYR A 90 17.49 4.51 3.61
N LEU A 91 16.39 4.19 2.93
CA LEU A 91 16.20 2.91 2.24
C LEU A 91 17.29 2.68 1.18
N ASN A 92 17.58 3.69 0.37
CA ASN A 92 18.60 3.61 -0.66
C ASN A 92 19.98 3.31 -0.07
N PHE A 93 20.36 4.04 0.98
CA PHE A 93 21.65 3.84 1.64
C PHE A 93 21.74 2.47 2.33
N ASP A 94 20.70 2.09 3.09
CA ASP A 94 20.65 0.81 3.80
C ASP A 94 20.79 -0.39 2.84
N ARG A 95 20.16 -0.31 1.68
CA ARG A 95 20.09 -1.41 0.71
C ARG A 95 21.26 -1.46 -0.27
N TYR A 96 21.72 -0.32 -0.72
CA TYR A 96 22.67 -0.21 -1.82
C TYR A 96 24.01 0.42 -1.42
N ALA A 97 24.13 0.95 -0.20
CA ALA A 97 25.30 1.65 0.32
C ALA A 97 25.78 2.71 -0.68
N GLU A 98 27.00 2.58 -1.21
CA GLU A 98 27.58 3.54 -2.16
C GLU A 98 27.19 3.31 -3.64
N ARG A 99 26.41 2.25 -3.92
CA ARG A 99 25.95 1.91 -5.27
C ARG A 99 24.77 2.80 -5.70
N SER A 100 25.03 4.10 -5.85
CA SER A 100 24.01 5.09 -6.23
C SER A 100 23.38 4.85 -7.61
N ASP A 101 24.04 4.05 -8.45
CA ASP A 101 23.53 3.57 -9.73
C ASP A 101 22.30 2.64 -9.61
N LEU A 102 22.11 2.05 -8.41
CA LEU A 102 20.97 1.17 -8.10
C LEU A 102 19.83 1.84 -7.35
N TYR A 103 20.03 3.10 -6.94
CA TYR A 103 19.07 3.82 -6.10
C TYR A 103 17.71 3.99 -6.77
N TYR A 104 16.69 3.96 -5.95
CA TYR A 104 15.38 4.51 -6.32
C TYR A 104 15.50 6.02 -6.46
N ARG A 105 14.92 6.57 -7.51
CA ARG A 105 14.86 8.02 -7.76
C ARG A 105 13.59 8.57 -7.12
N GLN A 106 13.70 9.71 -6.46
CA GLN A 106 12.52 10.42 -6.01
C GLN A 106 11.78 10.98 -7.21
N LEU A 107 10.47 10.70 -7.31
CA LEU A 107 9.61 11.27 -8.33
C LEU A 107 9.50 12.79 -8.14
N SER A 108 9.81 13.56 -9.19
CA SER A 108 9.73 15.01 -9.18
C SER A 108 8.28 15.50 -9.12
N GLU A 109 8.04 16.66 -8.50
CA GLU A 109 6.70 17.23 -8.32
C GLU A 109 5.96 17.55 -9.64
N GLU A 110 6.69 17.68 -10.74
CA GLU A 110 6.10 17.86 -12.08
C GLU A 110 5.34 16.64 -12.60
N PHE A 111 5.62 15.44 -12.06
CA PHE A 111 5.03 14.17 -12.52
C PHE A 111 3.90 13.67 -11.62
N TYR A 112 3.58 14.38 -10.55
CA TYR A 112 2.42 14.05 -9.71
C TYR A 112 1.77 15.29 -9.12
N GLU A 113 0.51 15.15 -8.78
CA GLU A 113 -0.26 16.18 -8.08
C GLU A 113 -1.02 15.53 -6.91
N LEU A 114 -0.98 16.19 -5.77
CA LEU A 114 -1.80 15.85 -4.61
C LEU A 114 -2.98 16.85 -4.57
N PRO A 115 -4.17 16.49 -5.08
CA PRO A 115 -5.33 17.40 -5.13
C PRO A 115 -5.73 17.90 -3.74
N SER A 116 -5.38 17.16 -2.71
CA SER A 116 -5.54 17.56 -1.32
C SER A 116 -4.34 17.04 -0.50
N GLN A 117 -3.91 17.78 0.49
CA GLN A 117 -2.93 17.31 1.48
C GLN A 117 -3.60 16.57 2.65
N THR A 118 -4.93 16.45 2.63
CA THR A 118 -5.70 15.89 3.72
C THR A 118 -6.65 14.82 3.20
N CYS A 119 -6.62 13.63 3.82
CA CYS A 119 -7.60 12.58 3.62
C CYS A 119 -8.65 12.63 4.71
N HIS A 120 -9.93 12.77 4.35
CA HIS A 120 -11.05 12.76 5.28
C HIS A 120 -11.64 11.36 5.38
N ILE A 121 -11.64 10.80 6.60
CA ILE A 121 -12.28 9.52 6.94
C ILE A 121 -13.48 9.86 7.81
N PRO A 122 -14.71 9.74 7.31
CA PRO A 122 -15.90 10.09 8.09
C PRO A 122 -16.20 9.06 9.18
N ALA A 123 -16.92 9.50 10.22
CA ALA A 123 -17.50 8.60 11.19
C ALA A 123 -18.35 7.52 10.49
N GLY A 124 -18.29 6.29 10.99
CA GLY A 124 -18.93 5.13 10.37
C GLY A 124 -18.14 4.48 9.23
N SER A 125 -16.94 5.00 8.89
CA SER A 125 -16.05 4.42 7.90
C SER A 125 -14.65 4.24 8.48
N ASP A 126 -14.05 3.08 8.23
CA ASP A 126 -12.69 2.77 8.68
C ASP A 126 -11.65 3.02 7.58
N VAL A 127 -12.10 3.34 6.35
CA VAL A 127 -11.23 3.53 5.18
C VAL A 127 -11.69 4.74 4.38
N ALA A 128 -10.72 5.55 3.95
CA ALA A 128 -10.90 6.53 2.89
C ALA A 128 -9.75 6.42 1.88
N HIS A 129 -9.90 7.08 0.73
CA HIS A 129 -8.90 7.06 -0.33
C HIS A 129 -8.26 8.44 -0.48
N PHE A 130 -6.95 8.46 -0.44
CA PHE A 130 -6.14 9.62 -0.77
C PHE A 130 -5.80 9.56 -2.26
N ASN A 131 -6.27 10.53 -3.03
CA ASN A 131 -6.06 10.57 -4.47
C ASN A 131 -4.70 11.20 -4.78
N ILE A 132 -3.99 10.56 -5.71
CA ILE A 132 -2.71 11.03 -6.26
C ILE A 132 -2.85 10.97 -7.78
N ASP A 133 -2.70 12.10 -8.44
CA ASP A 133 -2.76 12.17 -9.89
C ASP A 133 -1.34 12.17 -10.46
N PHE A 134 -1.05 11.22 -11.35
CA PHE A 134 0.23 11.07 -12.02
C PHE A 134 0.14 11.52 -13.47
N ASN A 135 1.21 12.15 -13.95
CA ASN A 135 1.45 12.45 -15.34
C ASN A 135 2.81 11.88 -15.76
N PHE A 136 2.84 11.08 -16.80
CA PHE A 136 4.06 10.39 -17.24
C PHE A 136 4.72 11.03 -18.46
N SER A 137 4.16 12.09 -19.00
CA SER A 137 4.73 12.76 -20.17
C SER A 137 6.10 13.35 -19.86
N GLY A 138 7.11 12.96 -20.64
CA GLY A 138 8.49 13.37 -20.45
C GLY A 138 9.24 12.68 -19.29
N LEU A 139 8.59 11.74 -18.57
CA LEU A 139 9.27 10.95 -17.55
C LEU A 139 10.12 9.85 -18.18
N ASP A 140 11.37 9.69 -17.73
CA ASP A 140 12.18 8.53 -18.09
C ASP A 140 11.60 7.27 -17.45
N LEU A 141 10.92 6.44 -18.26
CA LEU A 141 10.19 5.25 -17.79
C LEU A 141 11.12 4.06 -17.48
N VAL A 142 12.41 4.16 -17.74
CA VAL A 142 13.41 3.11 -17.44
C VAL A 142 13.86 3.20 -15.98
N GLU A 143 13.89 4.41 -15.41
CA GLU A 143 14.33 4.66 -14.04
C GLU A 143 13.32 4.17 -12.99
N LYS A 144 13.81 3.95 -11.79
CA LYS A 144 12.99 3.46 -10.66
C LYS A 144 12.43 4.64 -9.87
N TRP A 145 11.33 5.21 -10.31
CA TRP A 145 10.72 6.36 -9.68
C TRP A 145 9.86 5.97 -8.46
N VAL A 146 10.13 6.59 -7.33
CA VAL A 146 9.39 6.36 -6.08
C VAL A 146 8.84 7.68 -5.56
N LEU A 147 7.56 7.70 -5.22
CA LEU A 147 6.91 8.76 -4.46
C LEU A 147 6.87 8.36 -2.98
N PRO A 148 7.70 8.98 -2.12
CA PRO A 148 7.73 8.70 -0.70
C PRO A 148 6.66 9.53 0.02
N LEU A 149 5.72 8.88 0.68
CA LEU A 149 4.65 9.53 1.43
C LEU A 149 4.68 9.11 2.91
N THR A 150 4.26 10.03 3.78
CA THR A 150 4.06 9.77 5.20
C THR A 150 2.82 10.47 5.72
N ILE A 151 2.19 9.87 6.74
CA ILE A 151 1.18 10.57 7.54
C ILE A 151 1.91 11.54 8.46
N MET A 152 1.57 12.81 8.37
CA MET A 152 2.14 13.85 9.24
C MET A 152 1.59 13.72 10.66
N PRO A 153 2.41 13.92 11.70
CA PRO A 153 1.92 13.91 13.08
C PRO A 153 0.87 15.00 13.32
N ASP A 154 -0.18 14.64 14.07
CA ASP A 154 -1.24 15.57 14.49
C ASP A 154 -1.86 15.06 15.80
N PRO A 155 -2.19 15.94 16.78
CA PRO A 155 -2.78 15.53 18.05
C PRO A 155 -4.16 14.86 17.95
N SER A 156 -4.85 15.02 16.81
CA SER A 156 -6.20 14.47 16.61
C SER A 156 -6.23 12.99 16.30
N TYR A 157 -5.07 12.36 15.98
CA TYR A 157 -4.98 10.93 15.70
C TYR A 157 -3.64 10.33 16.15
N THR A 158 -3.64 9.02 16.35
CA THR A 158 -2.43 8.24 16.67
C THR A 158 -1.90 7.57 15.41
N LEU A 159 -0.61 7.72 15.15
CA LEU A 159 0.06 7.08 14.02
C LEU A 159 0.32 5.60 14.31
N ASN A 160 0.10 4.74 13.33
CA ASN A 160 0.55 3.35 13.38
C ASN A 160 2.01 3.26 12.91
N THR A 161 2.93 3.37 13.86
CA THR A 161 4.37 3.29 13.58
C THR A 161 4.88 1.85 13.45
N TYR A 162 4.05 0.84 13.77
CA TYR A 162 4.44 -0.56 13.67
C TYR A 162 4.77 -0.92 12.22
N LYS A 163 5.98 -1.41 11.99
CA LYS A 163 6.50 -1.76 10.64
C LYS A 163 6.36 -0.61 9.63
N GLY A 164 6.46 0.64 10.05
CA GLY A 164 6.41 1.79 9.16
C GLY A 164 5.06 2.01 8.46
N ARG A 165 3.94 1.51 9.01
CA ARG A 165 2.61 1.61 8.38
C ARG A 165 2.08 3.03 8.19
N GLN A 166 2.69 4.03 8.85
CA GLN A 166 2.42 5.44 8.59
C GLN A 166 3.08 5.96 7.31
N LYS A 167 3.93 5.15 6.66
CA LYS A 167 4.71 5.53 5.48
C LYS A 167 4.33 4.67 4.27
N ALA A 168 4.54 5.22 3.07
CA ALA A 168 4.35 4.51 1.81
C ALA A 168 5.42 4.97 0.81
N LEU A 169 6.25 4.06 0.35
CA LEU A 169 7.21 4.27 -0.73
C LEU A 169 6.61 3.70 -2.01
N LEU A 170 5.91 4.54 -2.78
CA LEU A 170 5.18 4.12 -3.96
C LEU A 170 6.12 4.09 -5.18
N TRP A 171 6.59 2.89 -5.55
CA TRP A 171 7.33 2.71 -6.79
C TRP A 171 6.35 2.70 -7.95
N VAL A 172 6.41 3.75 -8.73
CA VAL A 172 5.52 3.98 -9.88
C VAL A 172 5.98 3.17 -11.07
N MET A 173 5.13 2.27 -11.56
CA MET A 173 5.41 1.41 -12.70
C MET A 173 4.32 1.57 -13.75
N PRO A 174 4.56 2.40 -14.77
CA PRO A 174 3.64 2.53 -15.90
C PRO A 174 3.55 1.23 -16.71
N PHE A 175 2.36 0.90 -17.17
CA PHE A 175 2.12 -0.26 -18.02
C PHE A 175 1.18 0.07 -19.19
N ASN A 176 1.29 -0.69 -20.27
CA ASN A 176 0.40 -0.68 -21.42
C ASN A 176 -0.07 -2.10 -21.75
N ASP A 177 -0.77 -2.28 -22.86
CA ASP A 177 -1.32 -3.59 -23.28
C ASP A 177 -0.24 -4.62 -23.60
N TYR A 178 1.01 -4.20 -23.81
CA TYR A 178 2.15 -5.07 -24.10
C TYR A 178 3.04 -5.32 -22.87
N SER A 179 2.75 -4.68 -21.75
CA SER A 179 3.49 -4.89 -20.51
C SER A 179 3.05 -6.18 -19.81
N GLY A 180 4.01 -6.94 -19.32
CA GLY A 180 3.71 -8.17 -18.59
C GLY A 180 4.85 -9.16 -18.55
N VAL A 181 4.59 -10.31 -17.96
CA VAL A 181 5.53 -11.43 -17.87
C VAL A 181 5.19 -12.44 -18.95
N TYR A 182 6.15 -12.68 -19.85
CA TYR A 182 6.00 -13.59 -20.99
C TYR A 182 6.82 -14.86 -20.80
N ASN A 183 6.29 -15.96 -21.28
CA ASN A 183 7.05 -17.21 -21.37
C ASN A 183 8.15 -17.07 -22.41
N ALA A 184 9.39 -17.29 -22.02
CA ALA A 184 10.58 -17.23 -22.86
C ALA A 184 11.35 -18.57 -22.89
N GLY A 185 10.68 -19.69 -22.63
CA GLY A 185 11.30 -21.01 -22.51
C GLY A 185 12.05 -21.50 -23.78
N SER A 186 11.76 -20.89 -24.93
CA SER A 186 12.48 -21.16 -26.20
C SER A 186 13.46 -20.05 -26.58
N MET A 187 13.74 -19.10 -25.69
CA MET A 187 14.64 -18.00 -25.95
C MET A 187 16.10 -18.38 -25.65
N TYR A 188 16.97 -18.12 -26.59
CA TYR A 188 18.43 -18.25 -26.46
C TYR A 188 19.07 -16.89 -26.59
N VAL A 189 19.89 -16.52 -25.60
CA VAL A 189 20.64 -15.24 -25.60
C VAL A 189 22.11 -15.54 -25.80
N TYR A 190 22.69 -15.06 -26.89
CA TYR A 190 24.10 -15.20 -27.22
C TYR A 190 24.85 -13.92 -26.85
N PHE A 191 26.08 -14.06 -26.38
CA PHE A 191 26.91 -12.93 -26.00
C PHE A 191 27.99 -12.70 -27.06
N GLY A 192 27.94 -11.53 -27.68
CA GLY A 192 28.88 -11.16 -28.76
C GLY A 192 28.73 -12.08 -29.98
N GLU A 193 29.84 -12.30 -30.66
CA GLU A 193 29.90 -13.13 -31.88
C GLU A 193 29.94 -14.66 -31.59
N ASN A 194 29.96 -15.05 -30.32
CA ASN A 194 30.07 -16.46 -29.95
C ASN A 194 28.69 -17.13 -29.99
N THR A 195 28.39 -17.86 -31.04
CA THR A 195 27.13 -18.59 -31.24
C THR A 195 27.10 -19.98 -30.58
N THR A 196 28.15 -20.40 -29.89
CA THR A 196 28.21 -21.71 -29.23
C THR A 196 27.85 -21.65 -27.74
N LYS A 197 27.95 -20.46 -27.14
CA LYS A 197 27.57 -20.22 -25.72
C LYS A 197 26.33 -19.37 -25.66
N TYR A 198 25.31 -19.87 -25.04
CA TYR A 198 24.05 -19.16 -24.84
C TYR A 198 23.54 -19.30 -23.41
N MET A 199 22.73 -18.36 -22.99
CA MET A 199 21.88 -18.47 -21.80
C MET A 199 20.42 -18.67 -22.22
N THR A 200 19.68 -19.41 -21.42
CA THR A 200 18.24 -19.55 -21.57
C THR A 200 17.54 -18.75 -20.47
N ALA A 201 16.32 -18.34 -20.74
CA ALA A 201 15.46 -17.74 -19.73
C ALA A 201 14.07 -18.34 -19.82
N SER A 202 13.50 -18.65 -18.68
CA SER A 202 12.13 -19.19 -18.60
C SER A 202 11.07 -18.10 -18.82
N THR A 203 11.34 -16.90 -18.37
CA THR A 203 10.40 -15.75 -18.45
C THR A 203 11.15 -14.47 -18.81
N ARG A 204 10.41 -13.53 -19.39
CA ARG A 204 10.82 -12.13 -19.61
C ARG A 204 9.71 -11.20 -19.21
N GLU A 205 10.09 -10.09 -18.58
CA GLU A 205 9.18 -9.00 -18.27
C GLU A 205 9.37 -7.88 -19.27
N THR A 206 8.26 -7.42 -19.84
CA THR A 206 8.23 -6.24 -20.71
C THR A 206 7.62 -5.08 -19.94
N ARG A 207 8.16 -3.88 -20.14
CA ARG A 207 7.73 -2.64 -19.52
C ARG A 207 7.65 -1.54 -20.56
N VAL A 208 6.87 -0.52 -20.28
CA VAL A 208 6.86 0.72 -21.07
C VAL A 208 8.19 1.42 -20.84
N VAL A 209 8.85 1.84 -21.92
CA VAL A 209 10.14 2.56 -21.88
C VAL A 209 10.09 3.89 -22.62
N ASP A 210 9.08 4.09 -23.50
CA ASP A 210 8.91 5.29 -24.30
C ASP A 210 7.43 5.51 -24.63
N GLU A 211 7.10 6.73 -25.07
CA GLU A 211 5.77 7.14 -25.50
C GLU A 211 5.36 6.59 -26.87
N ASN A 212 6.30 6.08 -27.67
CA ASN A 212 6.09 5.58 -29.03
C ASN A 212 5.91 4.07 -29.11
#